data_36791565c5bfa8d20735e79111bebe2c
#
_entry.id   36791565c5bfa8d20735e79111bebe2c
#
_cell.length_a   1.000
_cell.length_b   1.000
_cell.length_c   1.000
_cell.angle_alpha   90.00
_cell.angle_beta   90.00
_cell.angle_gamma   90.00
#
_symmetry.space_group_name_H-M   'P 1'
#
loop_
_entity.id
_entity.type
_entity.pdbx_description
1 polymer ?
#
loop_
_entity_poly.entity_id
_entity_poly.type
_entity_poly.pdbx_seq_one_letter_code
_entity_poly.pdbx_strand_id
1 'polypeptide(L)'
;PRGGSGNGSGRGPTPPDIDKIIREFQEKLKKFLPGGSSSGGKQAFLVLLILGFVWLASGLYRVLPDEQGVVLRFGKFVKTTQPGLNYHIPFPVESVLTPKVTKVNRIDIGFRSERDSGFSSQGGVADVPQESLMLTGDENIVNIDFSVFWVIKDAGNFLFKIQDPEGTVKAAAETAMREVIARSDIQPILTEGRSLIETDTQKIIQKILDEYTSGIQITQVQTQKADPPDQVIDAFRDVQAARADMELSLIHI
;
A
#
# COMPACT_ATOMS: atom_id res chain seq x y z
N PRO A 1 -51.36 38.27 -50.10
CA PRO A 1 -50.42 37.45 -50.86
C PRO A 1 -49.42 36.82 -49.96
N ARG A 2 -49.48 35.56 -49.94
CA ARG A 2 -48.51 34.44 -49.96
C ARG A 2 -47.21 34.70 -49.22
N GLY A 3 -46.83 34.00 -48.13
CA GLY A 3 -46.90 32.58 -47.89
C GLY A 3 -45.53 31.97 -48.19
N GLY A 4 -44.78 31.55 -47.25
CA GLY A 4 -43.53 30.84 -47.45
C GLY A 4 -43.06 30.21 -46.12
N SER A 5 -43.56 29.03 -45.84
CA SER A 5 -43.11 28.18 -44.76
C SER A 5 -41.83 27.51 -45.17
N GLY A 6 -40.74 27.72 -44.42
CA GLY A 6 -39.48 27.01 -44.58
C GLY A 6 -39.19 26.20 -43.35
N ASN A 7 -39.54 24.90 -43.43
CA ASN A 7 -39.30 23.88 -42.40
C ASN A 7 -37.85 23.37 -42.56
N GLY A 8 -36.95 23.81 -41.73
CA GLY A 8 -35.57 23.33 -41.62
C GLY A 8 -35.40 22.37 -40.46
N SER A 9 -35.70 21.08 -40.67
CA SER A 9 -35.41 20.01 -39.70
C SER A 9 -33.91 19.68 -39.74
N GLY A 10 -33.18 20.24 -38.77
CA GLY A 10 -31.80 19.81 -38.44
C GLY A 10 -31.81 18.40 -37.86
N ARG A 11 -31.39 17.45 -38.70
CA ARG A 11 -31.06 16.08 -38.22
C ARG A 11 -29.76 16.13 -37.47
N GLY A 12 -29.81 16.07 -36.15
CA GLY A 12 -28.66 15.70 -35.32
C GLY A 12 -28.20 14.26 -35.59
N PRO A 13 -26.95 13.90 -35.34
CA PRO A 13 -26.46 12.55 -35.55
C PRO A 13 -27.23 11.61 -34.65
N THR A 14 -27.97 10.72 -35.27
CA THR A 14 -28.73 9.61 -34.62
C THR A 14 -27.70 8.72 -33.90
N PRO A 15 -27.91 8.35 -32.64
CA PRO A 15 -27.07 7.36 -31.97
C PRO A 15 -27.14 6.03 -32.76
N PRO A 16 -26.04 5.28 -32.82
CA PRO A 16 -26.00 4.04 -33.58
C PRO A 16 -27.11 3.09 -33.08
N ASP A 17 -27.96 2.69 -34.00
CA ASP A 17 -29.10 1.79 -33.77
C ASP A 17 -28.58 0.43 -33.29
N ILE A 18 -28.54 0.25 -31.97
CA ILE A 18 -28.11 -1.01 -31.33
C ILE A 18 -28.92 -2.18 -31.85
N ASP A 19 -30.19 -1.96 -32.15
CA ASP A 19 -31.07 -2.98 -32.74
C ASP A 19 -30.64 -3.43 -34.15
N LYS A 20 -30.06 -2.52 -34.96
CA LYS A 20 -29.50 -2.90 -36.28
C LYS A 20 -28.24 -3.73 -36.12
N ILE A 21 -27.35 -3.33 -35.18
CA ILE A 21 -26.11 -4.07 -34.88
C ILE A 21 -26.45 -5.47 -34.38
N ILE A 22 -27.43 -5.59 -33.48
CA ILE A 22 -27.89 -6.87 -32.95
C ILE A 22 -28.53 -7.74 -34.07
N ARG A 23 -29.35 -7.17 -34.97
CA ARG A 23 -29.94 -7.90 -36.10
C ARG A 23 -28.88 -8.33 -37.11
N GLU A 24 -27.93 -7.45 -37.47
CA GLU A 24 -26.85 -7.83 -38.39
C GLU A 24 -25.94 -8.91 -37.77
N PHE A 25 -25.72 -8.86 -36.47
CA PHE A 25 -24.97 -9.90 -35.75
C PHE A 25 -25.77 -11.24 -35.76
N GLN A 26 -27.07 -11.19 -35.50
CA GLN A 26 -27.95 -12.37 -35.57
C GLN A 26 -28.06 -12.94 -36.99
N GLU A 27 -28.10 -12.10 -38.04
CA GLU A 27 -28.12 -12.57 -39.42
C GLU A 27 -26.78 -13.15 -39.88
N LYS A 28 -25.67 -12.56 -39.45
CA LYS A 28 -24.33 -13.13 -39.65
C LYS A 28 -24.16 -14.44 -38.88
N LEU A 29 -24.65 -14.52 -37.65
CA LEU A 29 -24.65 -15.76 -36.87
C LEU A 29 -25.53 -16.85 -37.50
N LYS A 30 -26.72 -16.50 -38.03
CA LYS A 30 -27.57 -17.42 -38.78
C LYS A 30 -26.94 -17.91 -40.10
N LYS A 31 -26.12 -17.10 -40.76
CA LYS A 31 -25.35 -17.49 -41.96
C LYS A 31 -24.20 -18.45 -41.63
N PHE A 32 -23.60 -18.35 -40.41
CA PHE A 32 -22.61 -19.30 -39.92
C PHE A 32 -23.21 -20.59 -39.34
N LEU A 33 -24.53 -20.60 -39.02
CA LEU A 33 -25.26 -21.80 -38.67
C LEU A 33 -26.13 -22.23 -39.85
N PRO A 34 -25.64 -23.05 -40.76
CA PRO A 34 -26.48 -23.59 -41.83
C PRO A 34 -27.58 -24.48 -41.24
N GLY A 35 -28.80 -23.99 -41.33
CA GLY A 35 -29.99 -24.73 -40.96
C GLY A 35 -30.20 -25.89 -41.93
N GLY A 36 -29.91 -27.09 -41.50
CA GLY A 36 -30.16 -28.31 -42.29
C GLY A 36 -30.16 -29.54 -41.40
N SER A 37 -31.25 -30.23 -41.40
CA SER A 37 -31.61 -31.40 -40.63
C SER A 37 -30.54 -32.49 -40.55
N SER A 38 -30.45 -33.13 -39.40
CA SER A 38 -29.68 -34.32 -38.99
C SER A 38 -28.22 -34.18 -38.54
N SER A 39 -27.63 -32.98 -38.52
CA SER A 39 -26.26 -32.76 -37.96
C SER A 39 -26.22 -31.80 -36.75
N GLY A 40 -27.33 -31.51 -36.10
CA GLY A 40 -27.46 -30.53 -35.03
C GLY A 40 -26.49 -30.74 -33.85
N GLY A 41 -26.12 -31.99 -33.57
CA GLY A 41 -25.15 -32.33 -32.54
C GLY A 41 -23.72 -31.85 -32.84
N LYS A 42 -23.28 -32.00 -34.10
CA LYS A 42 -21.89 -31.59 -34.50
C LYS A 42 -21.75 -30.06 -34.53
N GLN A 43 -22.79 -29.33 -34.94
CA GLN A 43 -22.78 -27.87 -34.98
C GLN A 43 -22.87 -27.28 -33.57
N ALA A 44 -23.74 -27.80 -32.69
CA ALA A 44 -23.81 -27.42 -31.29
C ALA A 44 -22.47 -27.69 -30.59
N PHE A 45 -21.84 -28.82 -30.88
CA PHE A 45 -20.49 -29.14 -30.34
C PHE A 45 -19.43 -28.15 -30.82
N LEU A 46 -19.43 -27.75 -32.09
CA LEU A 46 -18.49 -26.79 -32.66
C LEU A 46 -18.66 -25.39 -32.03
N VAL A 47 -19.90 -24.94 -31.85
CA VAL A 47 -20.21 -23.67 -31.13
C VAL A 47 -19.70 -23.74 -29.69
N LEU A 48 -19.95 -24.84 -29.00
CA LEU A 48 -19.48 -25.04 -27.61
C LEU A 48 -17.96 -25.09 -27.53
N LEU A 49 -17.30 -25.67 -28.52
CA LEU A 49 -15.83 -25.70 -28.60
C LEU A 49 -15.25 -24.31 -28.83
N ILE A 50 -15.85 -23.50 -29.73
CA ILE A 50 -15.43 -22.10 -29.95
C ILE A 50 -15.62 -21.26 -28.68
N LEU A 51 -16.76 -21.42 -28.02
CA LEU A 51 -17.08 -20.72 -26.78
C LEU A 51 -16.12 -21.11 -25.65
N GLY A 52 -15.75 -22.38 -25.54
CA GLY A 52 -14.74 -22.90 -24.65
C GLY A 52 -13.35 -22.35 -24.97
N PHE A 53 -12.99 -22.24 -26.23
CA PHE A 53 -11.73 -21.66 -26.67
C PHE A 53 -11.63 -20.16 -26.33
N VAL A 54 -12.69 -19.39 -26.59
CA VAL A 54 -12.78 -17.97 -26.23
C VAL A 54 -12.69 -17.79 -24.69
N TRP A 55 -13.38 -18.67 -23.96
CA TRP A 55 -13.31 -18.67 -22.49
C TRP A 55 -11.89 -18.95 -21.99
N LEU A 56 -11.21 -19.97 -22.54
CA LEU A 56 -9.80 -20.25 -22.20
C LEU A 56 -8.87 -19.11 -22.58
N ALA A 57 -9.06 -18.48 -23.74
CA ALA A 57 -8.25 -17.36 -24.19
C ALA A 57 -8.40 -16.10 -23.29
N SER A 58 -9.52 -15.95 -22.58
CA SER A 58 -9.76 -14.85 -21.66
C SER A 58 -8.92 -14.90 -20.38
N GLY A 59 -8.18 -16.00 -20.15
CA GLY A 59 -7.29 -16.15 -18.99
C GLY A 59 -5.93 -15.43 -19.09
N LEU A 60 -5.66 -14.73 -20.18
CA LEU A 60 -4.43 -13.95 -20.31
C LEU A 60 -4.54 -12.64 -19.53
N TYR A 61 -3.54 -12.37 -18.69
CA TYR A 61 -3.45 -11.10 -17.94
C TYR A 61 -2.01 -10.58 -17.91
N ARG A 62 -1.89 -9.28 -17.73
CA ARG A 62 -0.61 -8.59 -17.65
C ARG A 62 -0.37 -8.11 -16.22
N VAL A 63 0.81 -8.42 -15.68
CA VAL A 63 1.33 -7.89 -14.42
C VAL A 63 2.33 -6.79 -14.77
N LEU A 64 2.14 -5.60 -14.22
CA LEU A 64 3.02 -4.46 -14.42
C LEU A 64 4.37 -4.69 -13.69
N PRO A 65 5.45 -3.97 -14.07
CA PRO A 65 6.76 -4.11 -13.42
C PRO A 65 6.78 -3.75 -11.93
N ASP A 66 5.85 -2.91 -11.50
CA ASP A 66 5.67 -2.48 -10.12
C ASP A 66 4.73 -3.37 -9.30
N GLU A 67 4.15 -4.39 -9.93
CA GLU A 67 3.16 -5.29 -9.34
C GLU A 67 3.68 -6.72 -9.23
N GLN A 68 3.09 -7.49 -8.34
CA GLN A 68 3.25 -8.94 -8.27
C GLN A 68 1.86 -9.59 -8.34
N GLY A 69 1.69 -10.53 -9.27
CA GLY A 69 0.41 -11.20 -9.42
C GLY A 69 0.26 -12.33 -8.38
N VAL A 70 -0.86 -12.36 -7.70
CA VAL A 70 -1.25 -13.39 -6.72
C VAL A 70 -2.47 -14.11 -7.24
N VAL A 71 -2.29 -15.39 -7.61
CA VAL A 71 -3.35 -16.22 -8.19
C VAL A 71 -4.06 -17.00 -7.09
N LEU A 72 -5.37 -16.82 -7.02
CA LEU A 72 -6.24 -17.57 -6.13
C LEU A 72 -7.10 -18.54 -6.94
N ARG A 73 -7.21 -19.78 -6.51
CA ARG A 73 -8.14 -20.76 -7.05
C ARG A 73 -9.23 -21.03 -6.03
N PHE A 74 -10.48 -20.72 -6.39
CA PHE A 74 -11.62 -20.79 -5.47
C PHE A 74 -11.35 -20.10 -4.12
N GLY A 75 -10.65 -18.95 -4.13
CA GLY A 75 -10.30 -18.19 -2.94
C GLY A 75 -9.08 -18.67 -2.18
N LYS A 76 -8.45 -19.81 -2.55
CA LYS A 76 -7.20 -20.27 -1.94
C LYS A 76 -6.00 -19.75 -2.73
N PHE A 77 -4.98 -19.28 -2.04
CA PHE A 77 -3.68 -18.94 -2.62
C PHE A 77 -3.03 -20.16 -3.29
N VAL A 78 -2.58 -20.01 -4.52
CA VAL A 78 -1.93 -21.08 -5.31
C VAL A 78 -0.49 -20.72 -5.64
N LYS A 79 -0.28 -19.53 -6.24
CA LYS A 79 1.05 -19.10 -6.70
C LYS A 79 1.14 -17.59 -6.82
N THR A 80 2.36 -17.07 -6.74
CA THR A 80 2.72 -15.71 -7.16
C THR A 80 3.28 -15.73 -8.57
N THR A 81 3.02 -14.67 -9.34
CA THR A 81 3.51 -14.52 -10.72
C THR A 81 4.36 -13.26 -10.85
N GLN A 82 5.42 -13.37 -11.64
CA GLN A 82 6.34 -12.27 -11.92
C GLN A 82 5.72 -11.28 -12.93
N PRO A 83 6.23 -10.02 -13.00
CA PRO A 83 5.85 -9.06 -14.01
C PRO A 83 5.95 -9.63 -15.43
N GLY A 84 4.98 -9.27 -16.27
CA GLY A 84 4.88 -9.74 -17.65
C GLY A 84 3.52 -10.28 -18.03
N LEU A 85 3.46 -10.98 -19.15
CA LEU A 85 2.25 -11.66 -19.61
C LEU A 85 2.15 -13.03 -18.94
N ASN A 86 1.08 -13.24 -18.20
CA ASN A 86 0.81 -14.48 -17.46
C ASN A 86 -0.54 -15.06 -17.86
N TYR A 87 -0.73 -16.32 -17.53
CA TYR A 87 -1.97 -17.02 -17.77
C TYR A 87 -2.53 -17.60 -16.47
N HIS A 88 -3.83 -17.43 -16.27
CA HIS A 88 -4.61 -18.09 -15.23
C HIS A 88 -5.84 -18.75 -15.83
N ILE A 89 -6.44 -19.69 -15.11
CA ILE A 89 -7.72 -20.29 -15.53
C ILE A 89 -8.80 -19.21 -15.39
N PRO A 90 -9.62 -18.96 -16.45
CA PRO A 90 -10.60 -17.88 -16.41
C PRO A 90 -11.60 -18.02 -15.27
N PHE A 91 -12.19 -16.87 -14.90
CA PHE A 91 -13.31 -16.84 -13.95
C PHE A 91 -14.38 -17.86 -14.35
N PRO A 92 -14.99 -18.62 -13.40
CA PRO A 92 -14.94 -18.44 -11.94
C PRO A 92 -13.88 -19.27 -11.20
N VAL A 93 -12.99 -19.98 -11.89
CA VAL A 93 -12.03 -20.92 -11.26
C VAL A 93 -10.89 -20.20 -10.56
N GLU A 94 -10.25 -19.27 -11.25
CA GLU A 94 -9.16 -18.48 -10.68
C GLU A 94 -9.46 -16.98 -10.72
N SER A 95 -8.93 -16.26 -9.72
CA SER A 95 -8.89 -14.81 -9.65
C SER A 95 -7.48 -14.35 -9.37
N VAL A 96 -7.14 -13.16 -9.87
CA VAL A 96 -5.79 -12.59 -9.70
C VAL A 96 -5.88 -11.26 -8.98
N LEU A 97 -5.02 -11.09 -7.97
CA LEU A 97 -4.78 -9.82 -7.29
C LEU A 97 -3.40 -9.33 -7.68
N THR A 98 -3.26 -8.02 -7.95
CA THR A 98 -1.99 -7.41 -8.37
C THR A 98 -1.60 -6.26 -7.45
N PRO A 99 -1.15 -6.55 -6.20
CA PRO A 99 -0.68 -5.50 -5.32
C PRO A 99 0.63 -4.88 -5.83
N LYS A 100 0.79 -3.58 -5.59
CA LYS A 100 2.00 -2.82 -5.96
C LYS A 100 3.10 -3.08 -4.93
N VAL A 101 4.09 -3.89 -5.31
CA VAL A 101 5.19 -4.30 -4.42
C VAL A 101 6.33 -3.28 -4.35
N THR A 102 6.53 -2.48 -5.39
CA THR A 102 7.59 -1.46 -5.41
C THR A 102 7.19 -0.13 -4.79
N LYS A 103 5.89 0.05 -4.51
CA LYS A 103 5.40 1.25 -3.85
C LYS A 103 5.95 1.32 -2.44
N VAL A 104 6.69 2.39 -2.14
CA VAL A 104 7.11 2.70 -0.77
C VAL A 104 5.91 3.27 -0.02
N ASN A 105 5.51 2.58 1.03
CA ASN A 105 4.50 3.03 1.97
C ASN A 105 5.20 3.72 3.15
N ARG A 106 4.53 4.69 3.77
CA ARG A 106 5.03 5.43 4.92
C ARG A 106 3.99 5.37 6.04
N ILE A 107 4.47 5.15 7.25
CA ILE A 107 3.66 5.25 8.46
C ILE A 107 4.36 6.23 9.39
N ASP A 108 3.58 7.20 9.89
CA ASP A 108 4.05 8.22 10.82
C ASP A 108 3.62 7.83 12.24
N ILE A 109 4.56 7.91 13.19
CA ILE A 109 4.38 7.53 14.60
C ILE A 109 4.80 8.70 15.46
N GLY A 110 3.95 9.05 16.44
CA GLY A 110 4.14 10.20 17.33
C GLY A 110 3.44 11.46 16.83
N PHE A 111 3.17 11.56 15.55
CA PHE A 111 2.52 12.74 14.96
C PHE A 111 1.55 12.34 13.84
N ARG A 112 0.66 13.29 13.50
CA ARG A 112 -0.23 13.16 12.34
C ARG A 112 0.01 14.32 11.39
N SER A 113 0.31 14.00 10.13
CA SER A 113 0.42 14.99 9.05
C SER A 113 -0.97 15.32 8.52
N GLU A 114 -1.17 16.55 8.04
CA GLU A 114 -2.44 17.04 7.46
C GLU A 114 -3.00 16.17 6.31
N ARG A 115 -2.14 15.35 5.68
CA ARG A 115 -2.57 14.47 4.58
C ARG A 115 -3.48 13.33 5.03
N ASP A 116 -3.42 12.95 6.32
CA ASP A 116 -4.21 11.84 6.88
C ASP A 116 -5.51 12.30 7.54
N SER A 117 -5.58 13.57 7.94
CA SER A 117 -6.80 14.15 8.51
C SER A 117 -7.58 14.86 7.42
N GLY A 118 -8.58 14.22 6.84
CA GLY A 118 -9.49 14.78 5.83
C GLY A 118 -10.32 16.00 6.31
N PHE A 119 -9.88 16.71 7.33
CA PHE A 119 -10.46 17.96 7.84
C PHE A 119 -9.48 19.10 7.64
N SER A 120 -9.78 19.92 6.65
CA SER A 120 -9.15 21.22 6.41
C SER A 120 -9.49 22.18 7.56
N SER A 121 -8.51 22.63 8.32
CA SER A 121 -8.25 24.03 8.63
C SER A 121 -7.17 24.19 9.68
N GLN A 122 -6.16 24.96 9.31
CA GLN A 122 -5.01 25.41 10.09
C GLN A 122 -3.88 24.38 10.20
N GLY A 123 -2.89 24.56 9.30
CA GLY A 123 -1.71 23.76 9.14
C GLY A 123 -0.92 23.56 10.42
N GLY A 124 -1.10 22.41 11.04
CA GLY A 124 -0.34 21.98 12.19
C GLY A 124 -0.14 20.48 12.19
N VAL A 125 1.09 20.05 12.44
CA VAL A 125 1.39 18.68 12.81
C VAL A 125 0.79 18.48 14.20
N ALA A 126 -0.17 17.55 14.34
CA ALA A 126 -0.75 17.21 15.64
C ALA A 126 0.11 16.13 16.30
N ASP A 127 0.73 16.44 17.42
CA ASP A 127 1.47 15.48 18.24
C ASP A 127 0.49 14.49 18.89
N VAL A 128 0.90 13.22 18.96
CA VAL A 128 0.21 12.14 19.64
C VAL A 128 1.06 11.63 20.80
N PRO A 129 0.97 12.22 22.00
CA PRO A 129 1.88 11.92 23.11
C PRO A 129 1.88 10.46 23.56
N GLN A 130 0.79 9.74 23.32
CA GLN A 130 0.67 8.31 23.63
C GLN A 130 1.63 7.44 22.80
N GLU A 131 1.99 7.90 21.59
CA GLU A 131 2.87 7.20 20.66
C GLU A 131 4.32 7.71 20.73
N SER A 132 4.51 9.01 21.06
CA SER A 132 5.80 9.69 21.00
C SER A 132 6.58 9.70 22.33
N LEU A 133 5.90 9.64 23.48
CA LEU A 133 6.58 9.66 24.77
C LEU A 133 7.23 8.32 25.11
N MET A 134 8.54 8.34 25.35
CA MET A 134 9.33 7.15 25.66
C MET A 134 10.28 7.41 26.82
N LEU A 135 10.62 6.37 27.59
CA LEU A 135 11.56 6.41 28.69
C LEU A 135 12.91 5.88 28.20
N THR A 136 13.98 6.64 28.47
CA THR A 136 15.36 6.27 28.16
C THR A 136 15.96 5.37 29.24
N GLY A 137 17.14 4.77 28.95
CA GLY A 137 17.84 3.90 29.89
C GLY A 137 18.38 4.64 31.13
N ASP A 138 18.61 5.95 31.02
CA ASP A 138 19.02 6.84 32.10
C ASP A 138 17.85 7.60 32.79
N GLU A 139 16.62 7.00 32.71
CA GLU A 139 15.41 7.45 33.41
C GLU A 139 14.89 8.84 32.97
N ASN A 140 15.24 9.30 31.80
CA ASN A 140 14.70 10.53 31.21
C ASN A 140 13.50 10.24 30.31
N ILE A 141 12.57 11.20 30.17
CA ILE A 141 11.46 11.13 29.24
C ILE A 141 11.84 11.93 28.00
N VAL A 142 11.63 11.31 26.82
CA VAL A 142 11.85 11.93 25.52
C VAL A 142 10.58 11.82 24.66
N ASN A 143 10.36 12.86 23.85
CA ASN A 143 9.32 12.89 22.82
C ASN A 143 9.97 12.59 21.48
N ILE A 144 9.64 11.47 20.86
CA ILE A 144 10.24 11.01 19.61
C ILE A 144 9.17 10.79 18.56
N ASP A 145 9.26 11.58 17.47
CA ASP A 145 8.46 11.44 16.28
C ASP A 145 9.30 10.80 15.19
N PHE A 146 8.77 9.76 14.57
CA PHE A 146 9.50 9.05 13.52
C PHE A 146 8.58 8.49 12.43
N SER A 147 9.16 8.26 11.27
CA SER A 147 8.49 7.68 10.12
C SER A 147 9.14 6.37 9.72
N VAL A 148 8.33 5.38 9.42
CA VAL A 148 8.77 4.08 8.93
C VAL A 148 8.39 3.93 7.47
N PHE A 149 9.37 3.65 6.62
CA PHE A 149 9.18 3.38 5.20
C PHE A 149 9.30 1.88 4.94
N TRP A 150 8.34 1.33 4.23
CA TRP A 150 8.29 -0.09 3.96
C TRP A 150 7.72 -0.41 2.59
N VAL A 151 8.07 -1.59 2.07
CA VAL A 151 7.61 -2.14 0.80
C VAL A 151 7.12 -3.57 0.99
N ILE A 152 6.33 -4.05 0.05
CA ILE A 152 5.87 -5.44 0.02
C ILE A 152 6.96 -6.28 -0.62
N LYS A 153 7.56 -7.22 0.12
CA LYS A 153 8.56 -8.19 -0.38
C LYS A 153 7.89 -9.42 -0.98
N ASP A 154 6.84 -9.90 -0.34
CA ASP A 154 6.07 -11.07 -0.75
C ASP A 154 4.58 -10.77 -0.67
N ALA A 155 3.95 -10.60 -1.83
CA ALA A 155 2.54 -10.26 -1.94
C ALA A 155 1.61 -11.36 -1.39
N GLY A 156 2.01 -12.63 -1.47
CA GLY A 156 1.23 -13.74 -0.95
C GLY A 156 1.14 -13.69 0.58
N ASN A 157 2.28 -13.57 1.25
CA ASN A 157 2.31 -13.46 2.70
C ASN A 157 1.63 -12.18 3.19
N PHE A 158 1.87 -11.05 2.54
CA PHE A 158 1.24 -9.77 2.85
C PHE A 158 -0.29 -9.81 2.82
N LEU A 159 -0.88 -10.49 1.83
CA LEU A 159 -2.35 -10.54 1.67
C LEU A 159 -3.04 -11.56 2.57
N PHE A 160 -2.34 -12.64 2.97
CA PHE A 160 -3.00 -13.78 3.62
C PHE A 160 -2.51 -14.12 5.02
N LYS A 161 -1.37 -13.58 5.46
CA LYS A 161 -0.81 -13.87 6.78
C LYS A 161 -1.20 -12.84 7.82
N ILE A 162 -1.45 -11.61 7.42
CA ILE A 162 -1.74 -10.49 8.31
C ILE A 162 -3.09 -9.87 7.91
N GLN A 163 -3.95 -9.66 8.90
CA GLN A 163 -5.27 -9.05 8.69
C GLN A 163 -5.16 -7.54 8.49
N ASP A 164 -4.33 -6.87 9.31
CA ASP A 164 -4.06 -5.44 9.25
C ASP A 164 -2.54 -5.21 9.17
N PRO A 165 -1.99 -5.12 7.95
CA PRO A 165 -0.55 -4.91 7.77
C PRO A 165 -0.05 -3.57 8.31
N GLU A 166 -0.81 -2.47 8.11
CA GLU A 166 -0.41 -1.14 8.54
C GLU A 166 -0.40 -1.04 10.07
N GLY A 167 -1.45 -1.51 10.75
CA GLY A 167 -1.49 -1.56 12.19
C GLY A 167 -0.41 -2.47 12.79
N THR A 168 -0.09 -3.58 12.13
CA THR A 168 0.99 -4.48 12.57
C THR A 168 2.37 -3.84 12.45
N VAL A 169 2.67 -3.16 11.33
CA VAL A 169 3.93 -2.42 11.16
C VAL A 169 4.03 -1.30 12.19
N LYS A 170 2.94 -0.57 12.44
CA LYS A 170 2.90 0.49 13.46
C LYS A 170 3.20 -0.03 14.85
N ALA A 171 2.52 -1.09 15.29
CA ALA A 171 2.73 -1.70 16.61
C ALA A 171 4.15 -2.26 16.77
N ALA A 172 4.68 -2.91 15.72
CA ALA A 172 6.06 -3.40 15.71
C ALA A 172 7.06 -2.25 15.79
N ALA A 173 6.82 -1.15 15.09
CA ALA A 173 7.68 0.03 15.09
C ALA A 173 7.69 0.74 16.45
N GLU A 174 6.52 0.93 17.06
CA GLU A 174 6.44 1.50 18.42
C GLU A 174 7.17 0.63 19.44
N THR A 175 7.00 -0.68 19.37
CA THR A 175 7.65 -1.62 20.28
C THR A 175 9.17 -1.60 20.10
N ALA A 176 9.63 -1.65 18.85
CA ALA A 176 11.06 -1.64 18.53
C ALA A 176 11.74 -0.33 18.95
N MET A 177 11.12 0.81 18.66
CA MET A 177 11.67 2.11 19.07
C MET A 177 11.76 2.23 20.58
N ARG A 178 10.69 1.86 21.33
CA ARG A 178 10.73 1.84 22.80
C ARG A 178 11.83 0.95 23.35
N GLU A 179 12.05 -0.22 22.73
CA GLU A 179 13.12 -1.13 23.14
C GLU A 179 14.52 -0.52 22.94
N VAL A 180 14.75 0.14 21.80
CA VAL A 180 16.04 0.79 21.52
C VAL A 180 16.26 1.97 22.44
N ILE A 181 15.25 2.83 22.63
CA ILE A 181 15.32 4.01 23.48
C ILE A 181 15.53 3.64 24.94
N ALA A 182 14.86 2.59 25.44
CA ALA A 182 15.02 2.11 26.82
C ALA A 182 16.43 1.55 27.13
N ARG A 183 17.23 1.27 26.10
CA ARG A 183 18.63 0.83 26.24
C ARG A 183 19.62 1.95 26.01
N SER A 184 19.17 3.11 25.56
CA SER A 184 20.01 4.25 25.18
C SER A 184 19.92 5.37 26.22
N ASP A 185 21.01 6.08 26.42
CA ASP A 185 21.02 7.31 27.20
C ASP A 185 20.44 8.47 26.38
N ILE A 186 19.96 9.52 27.06
CA ILE A 186 19.31 10.66 26.39
C ILE A 186 20.27 11.43 25.47
N GLN A 187 21.56 11.55 25.81
CA GLN A 187 22.53 12.34 25.03
C GLN A 187 22.71 11.84 23.59
N PRO A 188 22.99 10.53 23.32
CA PRO A 188 23.04 9.98 21.96
C PRO A 188 21.74 10.18 21.18
N ILE A 189 20.59 10.12 21.84
CA ILE A 189 19.27 10.28 21.19
C ILE A 189 19.11 11.70 20.63
N LEU A 190 19.55 12.69 21.37
CA LEU A 190 19.44 14.11 20.99
C LEU A 190 20.49 14.56 19.97
N THR A 191 21.60 13.81 19.82
CA THR A 191 22.77 14.22 19.04
C THR A 191 23.09 13.27 17.87
N GLU A 192 24.34 12.83 17.78
CA GLU A 192 24.86 12.04 16.65
C GLU A 192 24.41 10.56 16.65
N GLY A 193 23.86 10.08 17.75
CA GLY A 193 23.41 8.69 17.88
C GLY A 193 22.13 8.33 17.08
N ARG A 194 21.46 9.30 16.47
CA ARG A 194 20.19 9.08 15.75
C ARG A 194 20.29 8.00 14.67
N SER A 195 21.35 8.02 13.87
CA SER A 195 21.53 7.05 12.78
C SER A 195 21.69 5.60 13.29
N LEU A 196 22.32 5.44 14.46
CA LEU A 196 22.44 4.13 15.09
C LEU A 196 21.09 3.65 15.60
N ILE A 197 20.34 4.52 16.27
CA ILE A 197 18.99 4.24 16.77
C ILE A 197 18.05 3.84 15.62
N GLU A 198 18.06 4.60 14.51
CA GLU A 198 17.27 4.29 13.32
C GLU A 198 17.61 2.92 12.75
N THR A 199 18.91 2.60 12.64
CA THR A 199 19.40 1.32 12.12
C THR A 199 19.01 0.16 13.03
N ASP A 200 19.16 0.30 14.33
CA ASP A 200 18.83 -0.76 15.29
C ASP A 200 17.33 -0.96 15.40
N THR A 201 16.55 0.13 15.39
CA THR A 201 15.09 0.07 15.30
C THR A 201 14.64 -0.66 14.04
N GLN A 202 15.23 -0.33 12.88
CA GLN A 202 14.92 -1.02 11.62
C GLN A 202 15.16 -2.52 11.71
N LYS A 203 16.28 -2.96 12.31
CA LYS A 203 16.60 -4.38 12.48
C LYS A 203 15.58 -5.09 13.37
N ILE A 204 15.18 -4.46 14.47
CA ILE A 204 14.21 -5.05 15.41
C ILE A 204 12.84 -5.15 14.76
N ILE A 205 12.36 -4.08 14.09
CA ILE A 205 11.09 -4.11 13.35
C ILE A 205 11.12 -5.25 12.32
N GLN A 206 12.19 -5.34 11.52
CA GLN A 206 12.31 -6.39 10.50
C GLN A 206 12.27 -7.79 11.13
N LYS A 207 12.96 -8.00 12.25
CA LYS A 207 12.93 -9.27 12.98
C LYS A 207 11.52 -9.65 13.43
N ILE A 208 10.79 -8.72 14.02
CA ILE A 208 9.39 -8.94 14.46
C ILE A 208 8.51 -9.31 13.26
N LEU A 209 8.62 -8.56 12.15
CA LEU A 209 7.82 -8.79 10.95
C LEU A 209 8.17 -10.11 10.25
N ASP A 210 9.43 -10.55 10.32
CA ASP A 210 9.88 -11.84 9.79
C ASP A 210 9.36 -13.01 10.63
N GLU A 211 9.28 -12.88 11.96
CA GLU A 211 8.65 -13.87 12.83
C GLU A 211 7.17 -14.09 12.50
N TYR A 212 6.46 -13.02 12.15
CA TYR A 212 5.07 -13.10 11.68
C TYR A 212 4.93 -13.53 10.21
N THR A 213 6.04 -13.76 9.50
CA THR A 213 6.03 -14.06 8.06
C THR A 213 5.20 -13.08 7.27
N SER A 214 5.31 -11.78 7.60
CA SER A 214 4.45 -10.70 7.11
C SER A 214 4.56 -10.43 5.60
N GLY A 215 5.66 -10.82 4.98
CA GLY A 215 5.96 -10.46 3.59
C GLY A 215 6.27 -8.97 3.39
N ILE A 216 6.58 -8.23 4.48
CA ILE A 216 6.93 -6.80 4.48
C ILE A 216 8.43 -6.65 4.66
N GLN A 217 9.01 -5.68 3.97
CA GLN A 217 10.40 -5.27 4.13
C GLN A 217 10.46 -3.81 4.55
N ILE A 218 11.13 -3.54 5.67
CA ILE A 218 11.39 -2.17 6.12
C ILE A 218 12.56 -1.61 5.32
N THR A 219 12.33 -0.51 4.63
CA THR A 219 13.34 0.15 3.81
C THR A 219 14.18 1.11 4.65
N GLN A 220 13.51 1.91 5.49
CA GLN A 220 14.16 2.94 6.30
C GLN A 220 13.29 3.29 7.49
N VAL A 221 13.93 3.63 8.60
CA VAL A 221 13.34 4.35 9.73
C VAL A 221 13.97 5.73 9.76
N GLN A 222 13.18 6.78 9.92
CA GLN A 222 13.64 8.16 9.95
C GLN A 222 13.05 8.89 11.14
N THR A 223 13.89 9.38 12.02
CA THR A 223 13.50 10.23 13.15
C THR A 223 13.25 11.65 12.65
N GLN A 224 12.07 12.19 12.92
CA GLN A 224 11.68 13.56 12.56
C GLN A 224 12.04 14.54 13.70
N LYS A 225 11.67 14.16 14.93
CA LYS A 225 11.86 14.97 16.13
C LYS A 225 12.32 14.07 17.27
N ALA A 226 13.26 14.54 18.07
CA ALA A 226 13.67 13.90 19.32
C ALA A 226 14.06 15.00 20.30
N ASP A 227 13.16 15.32 21.22
CA ASP A 227 13.30 16.39 22.18
C ASP A 227 12.78 15.96 23.56
N PRO A 228 13.27 16.58 24.66
CA PRO A 228 12.62 16.47 25.96
C PRO A 228 11.18 17.02 25.87
N PRO A 229 10.22 16.53 26.68
CA PRO A 229 8.88 17.08 26.75
C PRO A 229 8.89 18.58 27.10
N ASP A 230 7.98 19.36 26.53
CA ASP A 230 7.91 20.83 26.72
C ASP A 230 7.88 21.24 28.19
N GLN A 231 7.26 20.41 29.06
CA GLN A 231 7.11 20.66 30.48
C GLN A 231 8.46 20.67 31.25
N VAL A 232 9.48 20.00 30.75
CA VAL A 232 10.78 19.83 31.43
C VAL A 232 11.93 20.43 30.63
N ILE A 233 11.66 21.08 29.51
CA ILE A 233 12.71 21.60 28.61
C ILE A 233 13.60 22.63 29.26
N ASP A 234 13.07 23.52 30.12
CA ASP A 234 13.84 24.54 30.81
C ASP A 234 14.72 23.93 31.89
N ALA A 235 14.21 23.01 32.71
CA ALA A 235 15.00 22.28 33.71
C ALA A 235 16.10 21.44 33.05
N PHE A 236 15.83 20.82 31.89
CA PHE A 236 16.83 20.09 31.14
C PHE A 236 17.96 20.99 30.62
N ARG A 237 17.63 22.18 30.11
CA ARG A 237 18.65 23.19 29.69
C ARG A 237 19.52 23.64 30.83
N ASP A 238 18.96 23.88 32.02
CA ASP A 238 19.73 24.26 33.20
C ASP A 238 20.73 23.18 33.62
N VAL A 239 20.32 21.91 33.58
CA VAL A 239 21.20 20.76 33.85
C VAL A 239 22.31 20.66 32.80
N GLN A 240 22.02 20.88 31.52
CA GLN A 240 23.03 20.86 30.46
C GLN A 240 24.02 22.01 30.60
N ALA A 241 23.57 23.21 30.95
CA ALA A 241 24.42 24.35 31.21
C ALA A 241 25.38 24.07 32.40
N ALA A 242 24.86 23.53 33.50
CA ALA A 242 25.66 23.16 34.66
C ALA A 242 26.71 22.08 34.35
N ARG A 243 26.37 21.08 33.48
CA ARG A 243 27.35 20.07 33.03
C ARG A 243 28.46 20.69 32.18
N ALA A 244 28.10 21.56 31.23
CA ALA A 244 29.07 22.28 30.40
C ALA A 244 30.01 23.16 31.24
N ASP A 245 29.51 23.88 32.25
CA ASP A 245 30.29 24.69 33.17
C ASP A 245 31.24 23.81 33.99
N MET A 246 30.82 22.65 34.44
CA MET A 246 31.66 21.69 35.15
C MET A 246 32.80 21.17 34.25
N GLU A 247 32.53 20.80 33.00
CA GLU A 247 33.56 20.36 32.04
C GLU A 247 34.58 21.49 31.75
N LEU A 248 34.11 22.72 31.54
CA LEU A 248 34.97 23.88 31.35
C LEU A 248 35.86 24.13 32.58
N SER A 249 35.32 23.97 33.79
CA SER A 249 36.08 24.12 35.04
C SER A 249 37.18 23.07 35.17
N LEU A 250 36.97 21.84 34.71
CA LEU A 250 37.96 20.76 34.72
C LEU A 250 39.12 21.00 33.72
N ILE A 251 38.86 21.71 32.63
CA ILE A 251 39.88 22.05 31.61
C ILE A 251 40.78 23.18 32.09
N HIS A 252 40.30 24.05 33.01
CA HIS A 252 41.06 25.19 33.53
C HIS A 252 41.97 24.87 34.74
N ILE A 253 41.97 23.67 35.26
CA ILE A 253 42.87 23.18 36.30
C ILE A 253 44.06 22.45 35.66
#